data_6d4d0b34ec59f2336cd51fa990044e28
#
_entry.id   6d4d0b34ec59f2336cd51fa990044e28
#
_cell.length_a   1.000
_cell.length_b   1.000
_cell.length_c   1.000
_cell.angle_alpha   90.00
_cell.angle_beta   90.00
_cell.angle_gamma   90.00
#
_symmetry.space_group_name_H-M   'P 1'
#
loop_
_entity.id
_entity.type
_entity.pdbx_description
1 polymer ?
#
loop_
_entity_poly.entity_id
_entity_poly.type
_entity_poly.pdbx_seq_one_letter_code
_entity_poly.pdbx_strand_id
1 'polypeptide(L)'
;MTERIDFTKSEQYTLSIRLSADGFSFSIYNPLTDNDFCFVPYPVNTGYSMTANLKEMLTETETLRYPYKRVNILYDSPRFTPVPLELFEDEQMDTVFYHNFPKGNNEIVLCNVLGRSNVVILFAMDKHTHLLLTEHFPTARYFSTASPLTEYFARKSRLGNSRKLYTYIREQQMEVFCFDKGNLLLINSFPCKQTTDRVYYLLYIWQQLNYNQERDELHLTGILKDKEELLKELRNYLRQVFVISPKAEFNRSEISKIEEIPFDMQTLLLCE
;
A
#
# COMPACT_ATOMS: atom_id res chain seq x y z
N MET A 1 19.66 -3.16 -13.35
CA MET A 1 20.42 -3.17 -12.08
C MET A 1 20.31 -4.49 -11.31
N THR A 2 20.46 -5.60 -12.02
CA THR A 2 20.40 -6.97 -11.44
C THR A 2 21.78 -7.52 -11.02
N GLU A 3 22.85 -6.74 -11.20
CA GLU A 3 24.24 -7.22 -11.05
C GLU A 3 24.72 -7.48 -9.61
N ARG A 4 23.88 -7.24 -8.61
CA ARG A 4 24.26 -7.43 -7.19
C ARG A 4 23.61 -8.64 -6.50
N ILE A 5 22.66 -9.33 -7.16
CA ILE A 5 21.95 -10.45 -6.54
C ILE A 5 22.54 -11.78 -7.06
N ASP A 6 23.03 -12.57 -6.13
CA ASP A 6 23.48 -13.94 -6.37
C ASP A 6 22.29 -14.91 -6.28
N PHE A 7 21.65 -15.20 -7.41
CA PHE A 7 20.49 -16.09 -7.48
C PHE A 7 20.76 -17.53 -7.03
N THR A 8 22.02 -17.95 -6.89
CA THR A 8 22.33 -19.25 -6.28
C THR A 8 21.94 -19.33 -4.81
N LYS A 9 21.69 -18.18 -4.18
CA LYS A 9 21.25 -18.02 -2.79
C LYS A 9 19.80 -17.54 -2.66
N SER A 10 19.00 -17.66 -3.72
CA SER A 10 17.61 -17.16 -3.76
C SER A 10 16.72 -17.67 -2.61
N GLU A 11 16.98 -18.89 -2.12
CA GLU A 11 16.31 -19.48 -0.94
C GLU A 11 16.53 -18.71 0.37
N GLN A 12 17.43 -17.73 0.39
CA GLN A 12 17.63 -16.83 1.54
C GLN A 12 16.90 -15.50 1.37
N TYR A 13 16.42 -15.20 0.16
CA TYR A 13 15.86 -13.91 -0.22
C TYR A 13 14.34 -13.87 -0.08
N THR A 14 13.84 -12.67 0.08
CA THR A 14 12.41 -12.36 -0.01
C THR A 14 12.12 -11.77 -1.38
N LEU A 15 11.13 -12.33 -2.06
CA LEU A 15 10.51 -11.78 -3.26
C LEU A 15 9.25 -11.03 -2.85
N SER A 16 9.09 -9.78 -3.26
CA SER A 16 7.85 -9.03 -3.09
C SER A 16 7.36 -8.57 -4.46
N ILE A 17 6.15 -8.97 -4.84
CA ILE A 17 5.50 -8.62 -6.11
C ILE A 17 4.37 -7.66 -5.81
N ARG A 18 4.37 -6.48 -6.44
CA ARG A 18 3.30 -5.50 -6.38
C ARG A 18 2.48 -5.56 -7.66
N LEU A 19 1.18 -5.74 -7.51
CA LEU A 19 0.21 -5.77 -8.60
C LEU A 19 -0.74 -4.58 -8.48
N SER A 20 -0.69 -3.69 -9.46
CA SER A 20 -1.55 -2.51 -9.55
C SER A 20 -2.04 -2.33 -10.98
N ALA A 21 -3.17 -1.65 -11.14
CA ALA A 21 -3.67 -1.23 -12.45
C ALA A 21 -2.70 -0.26 -13.18
N ASP A 22 -1.88 0.48 -12.42
CA ASP A 22 -0.91 1.43 -12.95
C ASP A 22 0.40 0.78 -13.42
N GLY A 23 0.62 -0.49 -13.10
CA GLY A 23 1.83 -1.23 -13.43
C GLY A 23 2.16 -2.29 -12.39
N PHE A 24 2.95 -3.26 -12.78
CA PHE A 24 3.51 -4.25 -11.88
C PHE A 24 4.93 -3.89 -11.52
N SER A 25 5.39 -4.40 -10.41
CA SER A 25 6.79 -4.33 -10.03
C SER A 25 7.13 -5.47 -9.09
N PHE A 26 8.38 -5.83 -9.01
CA PHE A 26 8.86 -6.76 -8.01
C PHE A 26 10.19 -6.32 -7.43
N SER A 27 10.44 -6.72 -6.21
CA SER A 27 11.73 -6.56 -5.54
C SER A 27 12.21 -7.87 -4.97
N ILE A 28 13.52 -8.04 -4.99
CA ILE A 28 14.21 -9.17 -4.38
C ILE A 28 15.23 -8.59 -3.41
N TYR A 29 15.20 -9.03 -2.17
CA TYR A 29 16.14 -8.55 -1.18
C TYR A 29 16.56 -9.64 -0.20
N ASN A 30 17.78 -9.49 0.32
CA ASN A 30 18.30 -10.31 1.38
C ASN A 30 18.02 -9.64 2.74
N PRO A 31 17.18 -10.23 3.61
CA PRO A 31 16.90 -9.62 4.91
C PRO A 31 18.10 -9.60 5.88
N LEU A 32 19.20 -10.25 5.51
CA LEU A 32 20.41 -10.33 6.34
C LEU A 32 21.48 -9.31 5.94
N THR A 33 21.35 -8.69 4.76
CA THR A 33 22.34 -7.73 4.23
C THR A 33 21.64 -6.58 3.51
N ASP A 34 21.97 -5.35 3.87
CA ASP A 34 21.35 -4.15 3.28
C ASP A 34 21.72 -3.90 1.81
N ASN A 35 22.72 -4.63 1.28
CA ASN A 35 23.29 -4.38 -0.06
C ASN A 35 22.70 -5.24 -1.17
N ASP A 36 22.04 -6.34 -0.83
CA ASP A 36 21.48 -7.29 -1.79
C ASP A 36 20.01 -6.93 -2.06
N PHE A 37 19.79 -5.92 -2.87
CA PHE A 37 18.46 -5.44 -3.25
C PHE A 37 18.35 -5.19 -4.75
N CYS A 38 17.26 -5.67 -5.34
CA CYS A 38 16.88 -5.41 -6.73
C CYS A 38 15.42 -4.97 -6.79
N PHE A 39 15.15 -3.95 -7.58
CA PHE A 39 13.79 -3.52 -7.92
C PHE A 39 13.63 -3.48 -9.43
N VAL A 40 12.55 -4.06 -9.92
CA VAL A 40 12.23 -4.14 -11.34
C VAL A 40 10.79 -3.70 -11.55
N PRO A 41 10.56 -2.55 -12.21
CA PRO A 41 9.24 -2.19 -12.70
C PRO A 41 8.91 -3.05 -13.93
N TYR A 42 7.65 -3.47 -14.05
CA TYR A 42 7.14 -4.21 -15.20
C TYR A 42 5.93 -3.48 -15.77
N PRO A 43 6.01 -2.97 -17.01
CA PRO A 43 4.90 -2.27 -17.63
C PRO A 43 3.74 -3.23 -17.93
N VAL A 44 2.51 -2.78 -17.69
CA VAL A 44 1.30 -3.56 -18.03
C VAL A 44 0.67 -3.05 -19.32
N ASN A 45 0.13 -3.97 -20.08
CA ASN A 45 -0.71 -3.64 -21.23
C ASN A 45 -2.14 -3.38 -20.74
N THR A 46 -2.59 -2.13 -20.79
CA THR A 46 -3.92 -1.72 -20.32
C THR A 46 -5.08 -2.34 -21.11
N GLY A 47 -4.82 -2.89 -22.28
CA GLY A 47 -5.80 -3.66 -23.09
C GLY A 47 -6.01 -5.10 -22.62
N TYR A 48 -5.19 -5.59 -21.70
CA TYR A 48 -5.26 -6.95 -21.17
C TYR A 48 -5.79 -6.96 -19.74
N SER A 49 -6.35 -8.11 -19.33
CA SER A 49 -6.70 -8.31 -17.91
C SER A 49 -5.44 -8.36 -17.03
N MET A 50 -5.61 -8.10 -15.73
CA MET A 50 -4.52 -8.24 -14.76
C MET A 50 -3.91 -9.65 -14.78
N THR A 51 -4.74 -10.68 -14.87
CA THR A 51 -4.30 -12.08 -14.95
C THR A 51 -3.47 -12.35 -16.20
N ALA A 52 -3.84 -11.77 -17.36
CA ALA A 52 -3.10 -11.94 -18.60
C ALA A 52 -1.72 -11.27 -18.53
N ASN A 53 -1.65 -10.04 -18.05
CA ASN A 53 -0.38 -9.34 -17.81
C ASN A 53 0.52 -10.10 -16.81
N LEU A 54 -0.08 -10.63 -15.75
CA LEU A 54 0.66 -11.42 -14.74
C LEU A 54 1.23 -12.71 -15.35
N LYS A 55 0.47 -13.41 -16.17
CA LYS A 55 0.93 -14.62 -16.85
C LYS A 55 2.11 -14.34 -17.78
N GLU A 56 2.07 -13.21 -18.50
CA GLU A 56 3.16 -12.75 -19.35
C GLU A 56 4.41 -12.46 -18.51
N MET A 57 4.29 -11.67 -17.44
CA MET A 57 5.38 -11.35 -16.51
C MET A 57 6.04 -12.61 -15.93
N LEU A 58 5.25 -13.58 -15.46
CA LEU A 58 5.75 -14.85 -14.90
C LEU A 58 6.45 -15.72 -15.97
N THR A 59 6.03 -15.59 -17.22
CA THR A 59 6.62 -16.35 -18.33
C THR A 59 7.92 -15.72 -18.82
N GLU A 60 8.00 -14.41 -18.91
CA GLU A 60 9.14 -13.69 -19.48
C GLU A 60 10.26 -13.44 -18.45
N THR A 61 9.91 -13.35 -17.17
CA THR A 61 10.86 -12.98 -16.11
C THR A 61 11.48 -14.21 -15.46
N GLU A 62 12.67 -14.60 -15.91
CA GLU A 62 13.39 -15.77 -15.38
C GLU A 62 13.62 -15.71 -13.87
N THR A 63 13.89 -14.51 -13.34
CA THR A 63 14.16 -14.31 -11.92
C THR A 63 12.99 -14.68 -11.02
N LEU A 64 11.76 -14.67 -11.51
CA LEU A 64 10.57 -15.07 -10.74
C LEU A 64 10.41 -16.60 -10.61
N ARG A 65 11.24 -17.38 -11.32
CA ARG A 65 11.18 -18.87 -11.31
C ARG A 65 12.07 -19.49 -10.24
N TYR A 66 12.94 -18.70 -9.61
CA TYR A 66 13.80 -19.20 -8.53
C TYR A 66 13.00 -19.48 -7.25
N PRO A 67 13.43 -20.44 -6.43
CA PRO A 67 12.85 -20.63 -5.11
C PRO A 67 13.26 -19.47 -4.19
N TYR A 68 12.29 -18.90 -3.46
CA TYR A 68 12.52 -17.83 -2.50
C TYR A 68 12.11 -18.29 -1.09
N LYS A 69 12.81 -17.79 -0.08
CA LYS A 69 12.49 -18.05 1.33
C LYS A 69 11.11 -17.55 1.71
N ARG A 70 10.73 -16.41 1.15
CA ARG A 70 9.43 -15.77 1.36
C ARG A 70 8.98 -15.09 0.09
N VAL A 71 7.70 -15.19 -0.18
CA VAL A 71 7.05 -14.45 -1.28
C VAL A 71 5.91 -13.63 -0.71
N ASN A 72 5.93 -12.32 -0.97
CA ASN A 72 4.88 -11.39 -0.60
C ASN A 72 4.21 -10.86 -1.87
N ILE A 73 2.91 -10.90 -1.91
CA ILE A 73 2.09 -10.31 -2.97
C ILE A 73 1.38 -9.08 -2.42
N LEU A 74 1.77 -7.91 -2.89
CA LEU A 74 1.14 -6.65 -2.55
C LEU A 74 0.13 -6.29 -3.62
N TYR A 75 -1.15 -6.39 -3.27
CA TYR A 75 -2.26 -6.20 -4.20
C TYR A 75 -2.92 -4.85 -3.99
N ASP A 76 -2.94 -4.05 -5.04
CA ASP A 76 -3.58 -2.75 -5.05
C ASP A 76 -5.05 -2.88 -5.43
N SER A 77 -5.92 -2.75 -4.44
CA SER A 77 -7.37 -2.73 -4.60
C SER A 77 -7.96 -1.51 -3.92
N PRO A 78 -8.80 -0.72 -4.61
CA PRO A 78 -9.57 0.34 -3.97
C PRO A 78 -10.70 -0.19 -3.08
N ARG A 79 -10.99 -1.48 -3.19
CA ARG A 79 -12.04 -2.18 -2.44
C ARG A 79 -11.41 -2.87 -1.24
N PHE A 80 -11.29 -2.14 -0.15
CA PHE A 80 -10.86 -2.66 1.14
C PHE A 80 -11.69 -2.01 2.26
N THR A 81 -11.82 -2.69 3.38
CA THR A 81 -12.51 -2.16 4.57
C THR A 81 -11.79 -2.57 5.84
N PRO A 82 -11.59 -1.64 6.80
CA PRO A 82 -11.05 -1.96 8.10
C PRO A 82 -12.17 -2.53 8.99
N VAL A 83 -11.81 -3.52 9.79
CA VAL A 83 -12.65 -4.10 10.85
C VAL A 83 -11.86 -4.07 12.15
N PRO A 84 -12.39 -3.55 13.27
CA PRO A 84 -11.74 -3.68 14.57
C PRO A 84 -11.43 -5.15 14.87
N LEU A 85 -10.20 -5.44 15.32
CA LEU A 85 -9.76 -6.82 15.54
C LEU A 85 -10.67 -7.57 16.55
N GLU A 86 -11.18 -6.87 17.55
CA GLU A 86 -12.09 -7.41 18.56
C GLU A 86 -13.48 -7.78 18.04
N LEU A 87 -13.85 -7.25 16.86
CA LEU A 87 -15.15 -7.53 16.19
C LEU A 87 -15.00 -8.44 14.98
N PHE A 88 -13.77 -8.88 14.67
CA PHE A 88 -13.49 -9.68 13.51
C PHE A 88 -13.72 -11.17 13.80
N GLU A 89 -14.52 -11.82 12.94
CA GLU A 89 -14.76 -13.25 12.92
C GLU A 89 -14.52 -13.76 11.48
N ASP A 90 -13.68 -14.78 11.33
CA ASP A 90 -13.30 -15.32 10.02
C ASP A 90 -14.52 -15.77 9.19
N GLU A 91 -15.52 -16.36 9.83
CA GLU A 91 -16.74 -16.87 9.20
C GLU A 91 -17.63 -15.73 8.65
N GLN A 92 -17.47 -14.51 9.16
CA GLN A 92 -18.26 -13.35 8.74
C GLN A 92 -17.53 -12.45 7.73
N MET A 93 -16.32 -12.78 7.36
CA MET A 93 -15.45 -11.95 6.51
C MET A 93 -16.16 -11.50 5.22
N ASP A 94 -16.74 -12.42 4.48
CA ASP A 94 -17.49 -12.14 3.25
C ASP A 94 -18.70 -11.24 3.50
N THR A 95 -19.44 -11.51 4.56
CA THR A 95 -20.65 -10.74 4.92
C THR A 95 -20.29 -9.28 5.22
N VAL A 96 -19.25 -9.06 6.03
CA VAL A 96 -18.78 -7.72 6.39
C VAL A 96 -18.24 -6.98 5.16
N PHE A 97 -17.48 -7.67 4.31
CA PHE A 97 -16.93 -7.06 3.10
C PHE A 97 -18.03 -6.65 2.12
N TYR A 98 -18.98 -7.54 1.83
CA TYR A 98 -20.07 -7.26 0.88
C TYR A 98 -21.19 -6.39 1.44
N HIS A 99 -21.18 -6.09 2.73
CA HIS A 99 -21.99 -5.00 3.28
C HIS A 99 -21.51 -3.62 2.79
N ASN A 100 -20.22 -3.46 2.60
CA ASN A 100 -19.61 -2.21 2.15
C ASN A 100 -19.47 -2.12 0.62
N PHE A 101 -19.40 -3.26 -0.06
CA PHE A 101 -19.12 -3.31 -1.49
C PHE A 101 -20.10 -4.23 -2.23
N PRO A 102 -20.51 -3.87 -3.45
CA PRO A 102 -21.28 -4.80 -4.29
C PRO A 102 -20.43 -6.05 -4.55
N LYS A 103 -21.09 -7.22 -4.52
CA LYS A 103 -20.43 -8.49 -4.81
C LYS A 103 -20.00 -8.52 -6.27
N GLY A 104 -18.70 -8.70 -6.51
CA GLY A 104 -18.13 -8.86 -7.85
C GLY A 104 -18.28 -10.30 -8.34
N ASN A 105 -18.14 -10.45 -9.66
CA ASN A 105 -18.03 -11.78 -10.25
C ASN A 105 -16.58 -12.25 -10.15
N ASN A 106 -16.36 -13.50 -9.76
CA ASN A 106 -15.05 -14.12 -9.78
C ASN A 106 -14.00 -13.42 -8.89
N GLU A 107 -14.35 -13.17 -7.64
CA GLU A 107 -13.42 -12.59 -6.65
C GLU A 107 -13.35 -13.45 -5.39
N ILE A 108 -12.29 -13.26 -4.64
CA ILE A 108 -12.05 -13.83 -3.32
C ILE A 108 -11.79 -12.67 -2.35
N VAL A 109 -12.37 -12.74 -1.16
CA VAL A 109 -12.08 -11.82 -0.06
C VAL A 109 -10.93 -12.40 0.76
N LEU A 110 -9.93 -11.57 1.02
CA LEU A 110 -8.76 -11.88 1.83
C LEU A 110 -8.69 -10.92 3.01
N CYS A 111 -7.92 -11.27 4.03
CA CYS A 111 -7.71 -10.42 5.20
C CYS A 111 -6.24 -10.28 5.56
N ASN A 112 -5.93 -9.13 6.17
CA ASN A 112 -4.64 -8.90 6.83
C ASN A 112 -4.90 -8.48 8.28
N VAL A 113 -4.45 -9.28 9.21
CA VAL A 113 -4.56 -9.00 10.65
C VAL A 113 -3.39 -8.11 11.07
N LEU A 114 -3.69 -6.86 11.44
CA LEU A 114 -2.71 -5.85 11.88
C LEU A 114 -2.80 -5.70 13.40
N GLY A 115 -2.20 -6.66 14.11
CA GLY A 115 -2.33 -6.75 15.58
C GLY A 115 -1.82 -5.51 16.33
N ARG A 116 -0.75 -4.86 15.84
CA ARG A 116 -0.21 -3.63 16.45
C ARG A 116 -1.15 -2.42 16.32
N SER A 117 -2.00 -2.44 15.31
CA SER A 117 -2.99 -1.38 15.03
C SER A 117 -4.39 -1.74 15.46
N ASN A 118 -4.58 -2.95 16.03
CA ASN A 118 -5.87 -3.51 16.47
C ASN A 118 -6.95 -3.47 15.38
N VAL A 119 -6.57 -3.78 14.14
CA VAL A 119 -7.46 -3.74 12.97
C VAL A 119 -7.17 -4.90 12.02
N VAL A 120 -8.20 -5.36 11.34
CA VAL A 120 -8.13 -6.29 10.21
C VAL A 120 -8.52 -5.54 8.95
N ILE A 121 -7.71 -5.64 7.90
CA ILE A 121 -8.03 -5.09 6.59
C ILE A 121 -8.58 -6.21 5.72
N LEU A 122 -9.85 -6.12 5.33
CA LEU A 122 -10.47 -6.98 4.34
C LEU A 122 -10.30 -6.37 2.96
N PHE A 123 -10.00 -7.16 1.96
CA PHE A 123 -9.87 -6.70 0.57
C PHE A 123 -10.24 -7.80 -0.43
N ALA A 124 -10.75 -7.40 -1.59
CA ALA A 124 -11.10 -8.34 -2.65
C ALA A 124 -9.99 -8.41 -3.70
N MET A 125 -9.76 -9.61 -4.20
CA MET A 125 -8.83 -9.92 -5.28
C MET A 125 -9.52 -10.78 -6.34
N ASP A 126 -9.15 -10.58 -7.63
CA ASP A 126 -9.61 -11.46 -8.70
C ASP A 126 -9.19 -12.91 -8.45
N LYS A 127 -10.13 -13.83 -8.54
CA LYS A 127 -9.92 -15.25 -8.20
C LYS A 127 -8.94 -15.95 -9.16
N HIS A 128 -8.96 -15.60 -10.45
CA HIS A 128 -8.02 -16.18 -11.41
C HIS A 128 -6.59 -15.69 -11.16
N THR A 129 -6.44 -14.41 -10.84
CA THR A 129 -5.14 -13.84 -10.45
C THR A 129 -4.61 -14.50 -9.18
N HIS A 130 -5.46 -14.67 -8.16
CA HIS A 130 -5.09 -15.36 -6.92
C HIS A 130 -4.67 -16.81 -7.18
N LEU A 131 -5.45 -17.54 -7.99
CA LEU A 131 -5.17 -18.94 -8.31
C LEU A 131 -3.83 -19.08 -9.04
N LEU A 132 -3.59 -18.25 -10.07
CA LEU A 132 -2.35 -18.24 -10.84
C LEU A 132 -1.12 -17.97 -9.93
N LEU A 133 -1.23 -17.03 -9.00
CA LEU A 133 -0.16 -16.75 -8.05
C LEU A 133 0.07 -17.90 -7.06
N THR A 134 -1.00 -18.52 -6.58
CA THR A 134 -0.91 -19.66 -5.65
C THR A 134 -0.30 -20.89 -6.30
N GLU A 135 -0.55 -21.10 -7.60
CA GLU A 135 0.08 -22.18 -8.39
C GLU A 135 1.58 -21.95 -8.55
N HIS A 136 2.01 -20.69 -8.78
CA HIS A 136 3.44 -20.37 -8.94
C HIS A 136 4.18 -20.20 -7.60
N PHE A 137 3.51 -19.68 -6.59
CA PHE A 137 4.06 -19.38 -5.28
C PHE A 137 3.15 -19.94 -4.16
N PRO A 138 3.18 -21.24 -3.89
CA PRO A 138 2.23 -21.89 -2.95
C PRO A 138 2.27 -21.35 -1.52
N THR A 139 3.39 -20.74 -1.12
CA THR A 139 3.60 -20.18 0.23
C THR A 139 3.51 -18.65 0.26
N ALA A 140 3.01 -18.03 -0.80
CA ALA A 140 2.89 -16.58 -0.89
C ALA A 140 1.95 -16.02 0.17
N ARG A 141 2.32 -14.86 0.71
CA ARG A 141 1.48 -14.05 1.59
C ARG A 141 0.88 -12.91 0.79
N TYR A 142 -0.41 -12.68 0.97
CA TYR A 142 -1.15 -11.64 0.24
C TYR A 142 -1.41 -10.45 1.15
N PHE A 143 -1.08 -9.26 0.68
CA PHE A 143 -1.28 -7.99 1.39
C PHE A 143 -2.06 -7.01 0.52
N SER A 144 -3.04 -6.33 1.11
CA SER A 144 -3.54 -5.09 0.55
C SER A 144 -2.47 -4.01 0.66
N THR A 145 -2.36 -3.11 -0.34
CA THR A 145 -1.49 -1.92 -0.25
C THR A 145 -1.81 -1.06 0.98
N ALA A 146 -3.07 -1.06 1.41
CA ALA A 146 -3.52 -0.36 2.61
C ALA A 146 -2.91 -0.92 3.91
N SER A 147 -2.55 -2.21 3.96
CA SER A 147 -2.11 -2.86 5.20
C SER A 147 -0.75 -2.36 5.70
N PRO A 148 0.35 -2.38 4.91
CA PRO A 148 1.63 -1.86 5.36
C PRO A 148 1.59 -0.34 5.59
N LEU A 149 0.81 0.40 4.80
CA LEU A 149 0.60 1.84 5.01
C LEU A 149 -0.09 2.11 6.35
N THR A 150 -1.12 1.33 6.71
CA THR A 150 -1.83 1.47 7.99
C THR A 150 -0.88 1.26 9.16
N GLU A 151 -0.07 0.20 9.15
CA GLU A 151 0.90 -0.06 10.24
C GLU A 151 1.97 1.03 10.33
N TYR A 152 2.48 1.47 9.19
CA TYR A 152 3.46 2.55 9.14
C TYR A 152 2.89 3.85 9.73
N PHE A 153 1.72 4.28 9.27
CA PHE A 153 1.10 5.53 9.71
C PHE A 153 0.62 5.45 11.17
N ALA A 154 0.08 4.32 11.62
CA ALA A 154 -0.27 4.10 13.03
C ALA A 154 0.94 4.32 13.95
N ARG A 155 2.10 3.74 13.59
CA ARG A 155 3.35 3.94 14.33
C ARG A 155 3.77 5.41 14.37
N LYS A 156 3.72 6.09 13.22
CA LYS A 156 4.07 7.52 13.11
C LYS A 156 3.10 8.43 13.88
N SER A 157 1.83 8.08 13.91
CA SER A 157 0.80 8.89 14.58
C SER A 157 0.92 8.88 16.11
N ARG A 158 1.65 7.94 16.70
CA ARG A 158 1.95 7.89 18.13
C ARG A 158 2.92 8.98 18.59
N LEU A 159 3.62 9.61 17.64
CA LEU A 159 4.57 10.68 17.95
C LEU A 159 3.83 12.02 18.11
N GLY A 160 4.04 12.67 19.25
CA GLY A 160 3.38 13.96 19.56
C GLY A 160 1.96 13.82 20.11
N ASN A 161 1.26 14.96 20.21
CA ASN A 161 -0.07 15.04 20.82
C ASN A 161 -1.19 15.44 19.87
N SER A 162 -0.87 15.66 18.59
CA SER A 162 -1.82 16.01 17.53
C SER A 162 -2.46 14.75 16.93
N ARG A 163 -3.70 14.87 16.48
CA ARG A 163 -4.28 13.91 15.54
C ARG A 163 -3.61 14.04 14.19
N LYS A 164 -3.53 12.96 13.44
CA LYS A 164 -2.83 12.96 12.16
C LYS A 164 -3.67 12.32 11.07
N LEU A 165 -3.77 13.02 9.96
CA LEU A 165 -4.33 12.55 8.73
C LEU A 165 -3.18 12.31 7.75
N TYR A 166 -3.04 11.10 7.27
CA TYR A 166 -2.07 10.73 6.24
C TYR A 166 -2.79 10.44 4.93
N THR A 167 -2.15 10.76 3.83
CA THR A 167 -2.64 10.40 2.50
C THR A 167 -1.61 9.57 1.75
N TYR A 168 -2.11 8.68 0.89
CA TYR A 168 -1.31 8.07 -0.16
C TYR A 168 -1.97 8.41 -1.50
N ILE A 169 -1.35 9.33 -2.24
CA ILE A 169 -1.87 9.89 -3.49
C ILE A 169 -1.27 9.14 -4.66
N ARG A 170 -2.14 8.67 -5.55
CA ARG A 170 -1.81 8.06 -6.84
C ARG A 170 -2.43 8.87 -7.97
N GLU A 171 -2.23 8.47 -9.23
CA GLU A 171 -2.69 9.28 -10.37
C GLU A 171 -4.20 9.55 -10.36
N GLN A 172 -5.00 8.54 -10.08
CA GLN A 172 -6.47 8.62 -10.14
C GLN A 172 -7.17 8.35 -8.81
N GLN A 173 -6.41 8.19 -7.73
CA GLN A 173 -6.93 7.74 -6.45
C GLN A 173 -6.12 8.31 -5.29
N MET A 174 -6.79 8.51 -4.17
CA MET A 174 -6.19 8.91 -2.91
C MET A 174 -6.73 8.03 -1.79
N GLU A 175 -5.85 7.40 -1.04
CA GLU A 175 -6.18 6.74 0.21
C GLU A 175 -5.91 7.69 1.37
N VAL A 176 -6.79 7.65 2.35
CA VAL A 176 -6.74 8.52 3.54
C VAL A 176 -6.74 7.66 4.79
N PHE A 177 -5.85 7.98 5.72
CA PHE A 177 -5.63 7.26 6.97
C PHE A 177 -5.66 8.26 8.11
N CYS A 178 -6.67 8.18 8.97
CA CYS A 178 -6.89 9.10 10.07
C CYS A 178 -6.61 8.42 11.41
N PHE A 179 -5.77 9.06 12.24
CA PHE A 179 -5.36 8.49 13.52
C PHE A 179 -5.46 9.49 14.66
N ASP A 180 -5.76 8.96 15.85
CA ASP A 180 -5.54 9.61 17.13
C ASP A 180 -4.56 8.78 17.97
N LYS A 181 -3.28 9.20 18.04
CA LYS A 181 -2.21 8.57 18.84
C LYS A 181 -2.08 7.05 18.61
N GLY A 182 -2.12 6.63 17.36
CA GLY A 182 -2.01 5.22 16.95
C GLY A 182 -3.34 4.49 16.80
N ASN A 183 -4.44 5.07 17.30
CA ASN A 183 -5.77 4.50 17.11
C ASN A 183 -6.31 4.93 15.76
N LEU A 184 -6.70 3.97 14.93
CA LEU A 184 -7.31 4.21 13.64
C LEU A 184 -8.73 4.77 13.83
N LEU A 185 -9.01 5.95 13.24
CA LEU A 185 -10.33 6.58 13.23
C LEU A 185 -11.07 6.32 11.92
N LEU A 186 -10.34 6.40 10.80
CA LEU A 186 -10.87 6.20 9.46
C LEU A 186 -9.75 5.74 8.53
N ILE A 187 -10.08 4.82 7.64
CA ILE A 187 -9.33 4.55 6.43
C ILE A 187 -10.31 4.43 5.29
N ASN A 188 -10.05 5.11 4.18
CA ASN A 188 -10.89 5.03 2.99
C ASN A 188 -10.10 5.39 1.73
N SER A 189 -10.67 5.04 0.58
CA SER A 189 -10.13 5.32 -0.74
C SER A 189 -11.11 6.16 -1.55
N PHE A 190 -10.59 7.20 -2.22
CA PHE A 190 -11.38 8.16 -2.99
C PHE A 190 -10.85 8.27 -4.42
N PRO A 191 -11.71 8.16 -5.43
CA PRO A 191 -11.32 8.48 -6.80
C PRO A 191 -11.06 9.99 -6.91
N CYS A 192 -9.84 10.39 -7.26
CA CYS A 192 -9.41 11.78 -7.35
C CYS A 192 -8.47 11.95 -8.54
N LYS A 193 -8.91 12.68 -9.54
CA LYS A 193 -8.08 13.00 -10.72
C LYS A 193 -7.47 14.39 -10.63
N GLN A 194 -8.19 15.33 -10.02
CA GLN A 194 -7.80 16.73 -9.95
C GLN A 194 -7.40 17.14 -8.54
N THR A 195 -6.61 18.20 -8.45
CA THR A 195 -6.22 18.81 -7.17
C THR A 195 -7.44 19.23 -6.34
N THR A 196 -8.47 19.77 -7.00
CA THR A 196 -9.74 20.20 -6.37
C THR A 196 -10.48 19.05 -5.69
N ASP A 197 -10.51 17.86 -6.30
CA ASP A 197 -11.13 16.66 -5.68
C ASP A 197 -10.40 16.28 -4.40
N ARG A 198 -9.05 16.30 -4.44
CA ARG A 198 -8.20 15.98 -3.30
C ARG A 198 -8.42 16.95 -2.14
N VAL A 199 -8.42 18.25 -2.43
CA VAL A 199 -8.70 19.29 -1.43
C VAL A 199 -10.09 19.11 -0.82
N TYR A 200 -11.11 18.87 -1.65
CA TYR A 200 -12.48 18.65 -1.19
C TYR A 200 -12.58 17.48 -0.21
N TYR A 201 -12.11 16.29 -0.59
CA TYR A 201 -12.22 15.11 0.28
C TYR A 201 -11.40 15.27 1.57
N LEU A 202 -10.22 15.87 1.51
CA LEU A 202 -9.38 16.07 2.69
C LEU A 202 -10.04 17.03 3.69
N LEU A 203 -10.58 18.16 3.24
CA LEU A 203 -11.26 19.12 4.10
C LEU A 203 -12.60 18.57 4.62
N TYR A 204 -13.32 17.80 3.80
CA TYR A 204 -14.55 17.14 4.21
C TYR A 204 -14.29 16.15 5.35
N ILE A 205 -13.29 15.26 5.24
CA ILE A 205 -12.91 14.30 6.28
C ILE A 205 -12.42 15.05 7.53
N TRP A 206 -11.61 16.09 7.36
CA TRP A 206 -11.11 16.93 8.43
C TRP A 206 -12.27 17.49 9.29
N GLN A 207 -13.29 17.98 8.62
CA GLN A 207 -14.50 18.49 9.28
C GLN A 207 -15.31 17.38 9.94
N GLN A 208 -15.54 16.25 9.24
CA GLN A 208 -16.34 15.13 9.76
C GLN A 208 -15.75 14.52 11.03
N LEU A 209 -14.44 14.44 11.12
CA LEU A 209 -13.73 13.89 12.28
C LEU A 209 -13.38 14.98 13.34
N ASN A 210 -13.84 16.23 13.14
CA ASN A 210 -13.57 17.35 14.03
C ASN A 210 -12.07 17.54 14.31
N TYR A 211 -11.23 17.48 13.28
CA TYR A 211 -9.81 17.80 13.38
C TYR A 211 -9.61 19.30 13.59
N ASN A 212 -8.63 19.67 14.40
CA ASN A 212 -8.32 21.07 14.70
C ASN A 212 -7.39 21.66 13.63
N GLN A 213 -7.79 22.75 12.98
CA GLN A 213 -7.05 23.37 11.86
C GLN A 213 -5.70 23.95 12.27
N GLU A 214 -5.50 24.31 13.54
CA GLU A 214 -4.28 24.91 14.06
C GLU A 214 -3.25 23.89 14.58
N ARG A 215 -3.72 22.74 15.09
CA ARG A 215 -2.89 21.78 15.83
C ARG A 215 -2.72 20.44 15.17
N ASP A 216 -3.76 19.93 14.50
CA ASP A 216 -3.72 18.60 13.90
C ASP A 216 -2.96 18.65 12.58
N GLU A 217 -2.39 17.52 12.18
CA GLU A 217 -1.40 17.45 11.12
C GLU A 217 -1.95 16.69 9.90
N LEU A 218 -1.74 17.27 8.72
CA LEU A 218 -1.95 16.61 7.43
C LEU A 218 -0.61 16.23 6.82
N HIS A 219 -0.44 14.95 6.48
CA HIS A 219 0.78 14.41 5.88
C HIS A 219 0.48 13.84 4.49
N LEU A 220 1.07 14.42 3.47
CA LEU A 220 0.90 14.01 2.07
C LEU A 220 2.04 13.08 1.65
N THR A 221 1.71 11.98 0.98
CA THR A 221 2.70 11.08 0.36
C THR A 221 2.20 10.51 -0.97
N GLY A 222 3.07 9.87 -1.74
CA GLY A 222 2.76 9.29 -3.04
C GLY A 222 3.12 10.19 -4.21
N ILE A 223 2.36 10.09 -5.31
CA ILE A 223 2.61 10.83 -6.56
C ILE A 223 2.01 12.23 -6.44
N LEU A 224 2.85 13.23 -6.29
CA LEU A 224 2.47 14.62 -6.09
C LEU A 224 2.88 15.47 -7.32
N LYS A 225 2.26 15.21 -8.49
CA LYS A 225 2.54 15.97 -9.73
C LYS A 225 2.26 17.47 -9.56
N ASP A 226 1.13 17.81 -8.91
CA ASP A 226 0.69 19.19 -8.69
C ASP A 226 0.93 19.63 -7.22
N LYS A 227 2.09 19.26 -6.68
CA LYS A 227 2.45 19.43 -5.27
C LYS A 227 2.28 20.87 -4.79
N GLU A 228 2.81 21.83 -5.54
CA GLU A 228 2.81 23.24 -5.14
C GLU A 228 1.40 23.82 -5.07
N GLU A 229 0.56 23.49 -6.06
CA GLU A 229 -0.85 23.88 -6.08
C GLU A 229 -1.62 23.26 -4.92
N LEU A 230 -1.48 21.95 -4.72
CA LEU A 230 -2.15 21.22 -3.64
C LEU A 230 -1.77 21.78 -2.26
N LEU A 231 -0.48 22.02 -2.03
CA LEU A 231 0.00 22.61 -0.77
C LEU A 231 -0.53 24.02 -0.57
N LYS A 232 -0.55 24.85 -1.62
CA LYS A 232 -1.06 26.22 -1.54
C LYS A 232 -2.54 26.23 -1.14
N GLU A 233 -3.36 25.41 -1.82
CA GLU A 233 -4.78 25.33 -1.52
C GLU A 233 -5.05 24.82 -0.10
N LEU A 234 -4.40 23.74 0.33
CA LEU A 234 -4.59 23.18 1.66
C LEU A 234 -4.15 24.13 2.78
N ARG A 235 -3.07 24.88 2.59
CA ARG A 235 -2.54 25.84 3.56
C ARG A 235 -3.43 27.08 3.76
N ASN A 236 -4.40 27.31 2.89
CA ASN A 236 -5.44 28.33 3.11
C ASN A 236 -6.38 27.94 4.28
N TYR A 237 -6.46 26.64 4.60
CA TYR A 237 -7.40 26.11 5.59
C TYR A 237 -6.71 25.42 6.77
N LEU A 238 -5.54 24.82 6.57
CA LEU A 238 -4.84 24.00 7.54
C LEU A 238 -3.42 24.54 7.79
N ARG A 239 -3.09 24.71 9.07
CA ARG A 239 -1.78 25.26 9.44
C ARG A 239 -0.64 24.25 9.31
N GLN A 240 -0.90 22.99 9.64
CA GLN A 240 0.12 21.94 9.73
C GLN A 240 0.00 20.98 8.54
N VAL A 241 0.58 21.33 7.39
CA VAL A 241 0.59 20.51 6.16
C VAL A 241 2.02 20.14 5.79
N PHE A 242 2.32 18.85 5.83
CA PHE A 242 3.63 18.26 5.60
C PHE A 242 3.64 17.35 4.38
N VAL A 243 4.80 17.16 3.77
CA VAL A 243 5.03 16.17 2.73
C VAL A 243 6.03 15.14 3.25
N ILE A 244 5.65 13.88 3.22
CA ILE A 244 6.54 12.77 3.56
C ILE A 244 7.49 12.53 2.39
N SER A 245 8.77 12.62 2.65
CA SER A 245 9.82 12.25 1.72
C SER A 245 10.31 10.83 2.05
N PRO A 246 10.12 9.85 1.16
CA PRO A 246 10.61 8.48 1.40
C PRO A 246 12.11 8.43 1.69
N LYS A 247 12.90 9.26 1.02
CA LYS A 247 14.35 9.36 1.25
C LYS A 247 14.71 9.81 2.67
N ALA A 248 13.94 10.74 3.24
CA ALA A 248 14.17 11.20 4.60
C ALA A 248 13.68 10.18 5.64
N GLU A 249 12.56 9.51 5.36
CA GLU A 249 11.96 8.53 6.26
C GLU A 249 12.78 7.26 6.40
N PHE A 250 13.35 6.79 5.31
CA PHE A 250 14.06 5.51 5.24
C PHE A 250 15.56 5.70 4.95
N ASN A 251 16.14 6.79 5.41
CA ASN A 251 17.50 7.24 5.10
C ASN A 251 18.62 6.24 5.44
N ARG A 252 18.34 5.24 6.27
CA ARG A 252 19.28 4.17 6.65
C ARG A 252 19.24 2.97 5.70
N SER A 253 18.28 2.90 4.78
CA SER A 253 18.13 1.79 3.84
C SER A 253 18.54 2.21 2.43
N GLU A 254 19.29 1.35 1.74
CA GLU A 254 19.60 1.51 0.32
C GLU A 254 18.34 1.56 -0.56
N ILE A 255 17.25 0.92 -0.10
CA ILE A 255 15.95 0.93 -0.79
C ILE A 255 15.41 2.35 -0.97
N SER A 256 15.63 3.24 -0.01
CA SER A 256 15.16 4.63 -0.06
C SER A 256 15.84 5.49 -1.13
N LYS A 257 16.97 5.04 -1.65
CA LYS A 257 17.73 5.74 -2.69
C LYS A 257 17.13 5.53 -4.09
N ILE A 258 16.25 4.53 -4.25
CA ILE A 258 15.61 4.19 -5.51
C ILE A 258 14.25 4.91 -5.56
N GLU A 259 14.18 6.00 -6.33
CA GLU A 259 12.97 6.85 -6.42
C GLU A 259 11.76 6.14 -7.02
N GLU A 260 11.98 5.13 -7.84
CA GLU A 260 10.95 4.41 -8.57
C GLU A 260 10.14 3.44 -7.70
N ILE A 261 10.61 3.12 -6.49
CA ILE A 261 9.90 2.17 -5.61
C ILE A 261 8.67 2.86 -5.02
N PRO A 262 7.45 2.32 -5.25
CA PRO A 262 6.24 2.86 -4.65
C PRO A 262 6.30 2.87 -3.12
N PHE A 263 5.71 3.89 -2.50
CA PHE A 263 5.78 4.07 -1.05
C PHE A 263 5.13 2.92 -0.26
N ASP A 264 4.03 2.34 -0.77
CA ASP A 264 3.38 1.16 -0.22
C ASP A 264 4.33 -0.06 -0.19
N MET A 265 5.13 -0.24 -1.23
CA MET A 265 6.13 -1.31 -1.29
C MET A 265 7.31 -1.02 -0.35
N GLN A 266 7.76 0.23 -0.24
CA GLN A 266 8.80 0.60 0.72
C GLN A 266 8.34 0.33 2.17
N THR A 267 7.09 0.64 2.51
CA THR A 267 6.54 0.37 3.84
C THR A 267 6.44 -1.12 4.13
N LEU A 268 6.08 -1.96 3.15
CA LEU A 268 6.08 -3.41 3.31
C LEU A 268 7.48 -3.94 3.61
N LEU A 269 8.49 -3.52 2.85
CA LEU A 269 9.87 -4.01 2.97
C LEU A 269 10.56 -3.60 4.27
N LEU A 270 10.18 -2.45 4.84
CA LEU A 270 10.87 -1.83 5.98
C LEU A 270 10.09 -1.95 7.31
N CYS A 271 8.87 -2.47 7.28
CA CYS A 271 8.02 -2.66 8.45
C CYS A 271 7.78 -4.13 8.83
N GLU A 272 8.31 -5.08 8.05
CA GLU A 272 8.28 -6.53 8.37
C GLU A 272 9.19 -6.93 9.56
#